data_aa0378c2c551fbe04e1578c54a299a14
#
_entry.id   aa0378c2c551fbe04e1578c54a299a14
#
_cell.length_a   1.000
_cell.length_b   1.000
_cell.length_c   1.000
_cell.angle_alpha   90.00
_cell.angle_beta   90.00
_cell.angle_gamma   90.00
#
_symmetry.space_group_name_H-M   'P 1'
#
loop_
_entity.id
_entity.type
_entity.pdbx_description
1 polymer ?
#
loop_
_entity_poly.entity_id
_entity_poly.type
_entity_poly.pdbx_seq_one_letter_code
_entity_poly.pdbx_strand_id
1 'polypeptide(L)'
;IGAAALVVGQYYMKQINGELSEMNSKISKLVDFQMAEYKGKVLTLMTQVKRASEFQTEILEDNNLRNEEIQRLQGLETTCMDLLNQANVTISDLSSKEGESFEKYDKLMSEVAIWQKYQGALTEVLYIIADLNYTLHLGAISKEQCYAAYSDMYDMENNLIDKLRKWHEFHKKKFKIDVDQARMERQGIDAVIHKPLELISEKWKYRNIGKEAVT
;
A
#
# COMPACT_ATOMS: atom_id res chain seq x y z
N ILE A 1 26.37 -16.02 8.53
CA ILE A 1 25.64 -14.72 8.65
C ILE A 1 26.11 -14.12 9.97
N GLY A 2 26.77 -12.94 9.92
CA GLY A 2 27.31 -12.32 11.13
C GLY A 2 26.21 -11.89 12.10
N ALA A 3 26.47 -11.94 13.41
CA ALA A 3 25.55 -11.56 14.47
C ALA A 3 24.95 -10.13 14.27
N ALA A 4 25.72 -9.23 13.66
CA ALA A 4 25.27 -7.88 13.32
C ALA A 4 24.12 -7.86 12.28
N ALA A 5 24.19 -8.71 11.25
CA ALA A 5 23.13 -8.83 10.25
C ALA A 5 21.83 -9.39 10.83
N LEU A 6 21.95 -10.30 11.80
CA LEU A 6 20.81 -10.85 12.55
C LEU A 6 20.11 -9.80 13.41
N VAL A 7 20.86 -8.96 14.11
CA VAL A 7 20.32 -7.88 14.97
C VAL A 7 19.61 -6.82 14.13
N VAL A 8 20.18 -6.43 13.00
CA VAL A 8 19.57 -5.47 12.06
C VAL A 8 18.28 -6.06 11.49
N GLY A 9 18.29 -7.35 11.11
CA GLY A 9 17.10 -8.06 10.63
C GLY A 9 15.96 -8.08 11.66
N GLN A 10 16.26 -8.40 12.92
CA GLN A 10 15.28 -8.40 14.00
C GLN A 10 14.67 -7.03 14.30
N TYR A 11 15.49 -5.97 14.28
CA TYR A 11 15.00 -4.60 14.46
C TYR A 11 14.06 -4.21 13.33
N TYR A 12 14.42 -4.53 12.11
CA TYR A 12 13.64 -4.25 10.90
C TYR A 12 12.28 -4.98 10.93
N MET A 13 12.28 -6.23 11.38
CA MET A 13 11.07 -7.03 11.51
C MET A 13 10.10 -6.51 12.57
N LYS A 14 10.62 -6.03 13.67
CA LYS A 14 9.80 -5.39 14.71
C LYS A 14 9.11 -4.13 14.18
N GLN A 15 9.80 -3.36 13.36
CA GLN A 15 9.23 -2.18 12.71
C GLN A 15 8.12 -2.56 11.70
N ILE A 16 8.36 -3.55 10.84
CA ILE A 16 7.37 -4.08 9.88
C ILE A 16 6.12 -4.59 10.61
N ASN A 17 6.27 -5.34 11.67
CA ASN A 17 5.15 -5.83 12.47
C ASN A 17 4.33 -4.71 13.10
N GLY A 18 4.98 -3.64 13.56
CA GLY A 18 4.31 -2.44 14.05
C GLY A 18 3.47 -1.76 12.97
N GLU A 19 4.04 -1.57 11.79
CA GLU A 19 3.37 -0.95 10.65
C GLU A 19 2.17 -1.79 10.17
N LEU A 20 2.33 -3.10 10.03
CA LEU A 20 1.23 -4.01 9.66
C LEU A 20 0.10 -4.01 10.69
N SER A 21 0.43 -3.93 11.98
CA SER A 21 -0.57 -3.87 13.05
C SER A 21 -1.34 -2.56 13.03
N GLU A 22 -0.68 -1.44 12.74
CA GLU A 22 -1.33 -0.13 12.59
C GLU A 22 -2.24 -0.10 11.36
N MET A 23 -1.78 -0.59 10.20
CA MET A 23 -2.58 -0.70 8.98
C MET A 23 -3.80 -1.58 9.20
N ASN A 24 -3.61 -2.75 9.80
CA ASN A 24 -4.71 -3.67 10.13
C ASN A 24 -5.77 -2.99 11.01
N SER A 25 -5.35 -2.22 12.03
CA SER A 25 -6.27 -1.45 12.86
C SER A 25 -7.03 -0.40 12.06
N LYS A 26 -6.38 0.33 11.16
CA LYS A 26 -7.01 1.35 10.31
C LYS A 26 -8.03 0.73 9.34
N ILE A 27 -7.66 -0.35 8.66
CA ILE A 27 -8.56 -1.07 7.73
C ILE A 27 -9.74 -1.70 8.48
N SER A 28 -9.52 -2.29 9.65
CA SER A 28 -10.59 -2.90 10.46
C SER A 28 -11.67 -1.91 10.86
N LYS A 29 -11.32 -0.64 11.06
CA LYS A 29 -12.25 0.44 11.43
C LYS A 29 -13.05 1.00 10.26
N LEU A 30 -12.71 0.66 9.01
CA LEU A 30 -13.52 1.06 7.86
C LEU A 30 -14.85 0.34 7.91
N VAL A 31 -15.92 1.13 8.05
CA VAL A 31 -17.30 0.59 8.06
C VAL A 31 -17.85 0.72 6.65
N ASP A 32 -17.76 -0.36 5.88
CA ASP A 32 -18.41 -0.46 4.59
C ASP A 32 -18.92 -1.91 4.37
N PHE A 33 -20.22 -2.07 4.47
CA PHE A 33 -20.86 -3.37 4.30
C PHE A 33 -20.79 -3.88 2.85
N GLN A 34 -20.71 -3.00 1.87
CA GLN A 34 -20.64 -3.38 0.44
C GLN A 34 -19.27 -3.95 0.06
N MET A 35 -18.24 -3.65 0.86
CA MET A 35 -16.86 -4.08 0.64
C MET A 35 -16.38 -5.15 1.64
N ALA A 36 -17.29 -5.78 2.37
CA ALA A 36 -16.92 -6.71 3.45
C ALA A 36 -16.02 -7.87 2.95
N GLU A 37 -16.32 -8.44 1.78
CA GLU A 37 -15.51 -9.50 1.18
C GLU A 37 -14.11 -9.03 0.81
N TYR A 38 -14.01 -7.89 0.13
CA TYR A 38 -12.73 -7.29 -0.24
C TYR A 38 -11.89 -6.96 1.00
N LYS A 39 -12.49 -6.32 1.99
CA LYS A 39 -11.87 -6.05 3.28
C LYS A 39 -11.35 -7.32 3.94
N GLY A 40 -12.14 -8.40 3.94
CA GLY A 40 -11.73 -9.69 4.47
C GLY A 40 -10.49 -10.24 3.79
N LYS A 41 -10.41 -10.16 2.46
CA LYS A 41 -9.24 -10.57 1.67
C LYS A 41 -8.00 -9.76 2.03
N VAL A 42 -8.13 -8.43 2.14
CA VAL A 42 -7.03 -7.53 2.53
C VAL A 42 -6.51 -7.87 3.93
N LEU A 43 -7.40 -8.04 4.91
CA LEU A 43 -7.02 -8.39 6.28
C LEU A 43 -6.36 -9.77 6.37
N THR A 44 -6.83 -10.75 5.58
CA THR A 44 -6.22 -12.07 5.49
C THR A 44 -4.79 -11.98 4.92
N LEU A 45 -4.60 -11.24 3.83
CA LEU A 45 -3.27 -11.00 3.25
C LEU A 45 -2.32 -10.38 4.28
N MET A 46 -2.74 -9.31 4.96
CA MET A 46 -1.92 -8.64 5.98
C MET A 46 -1.54 -9.58 7.12
N THR A 47 -2.47 -10.44 7.56
CA THR A 47 -2.20 -11.44 8.59
C THR A 47 -1.16 -12.47 8.15
N GLN A 48 -1.23 -12.90 6.88
CA GLN A 48 -0.27 -13.87 6.33
C GLN A 48 1.12 -13.27 6.16
N VAL A 49 1.22 -12.03 5.68
CA VAL A 49 2.49 -11.30 5.58
C VAL A 49 3.09 -11.05 6.96
N LYS A 50 2.27 -10.70 7.95
CA LYS A 50 2.72 -10.57 9.33
C LYS A 50 3.34 -11.85 9.88
N ARG A 51 2.72 -13.01 9.63
CA ARG A 51 3.28 -14.32 10.04
C ARG A 51 4.64 -14.58 9.39
N ALA A 52 4.78 -14.27 8.09
CA ALA A 52 6.07 -14.40 7.41
C ALA A 52 7.16 -13.57 8.07
N SER A 53 6.82 -12.38 8.56
CA SER A 53 7.78 -11.51 9.24
C SER A 53 8.12 -11.95 10.66
N GLU A 54 7.21 -12.60 11.39
CA GLU A 54 7.42 -13.03 12.78
C GLU A 54 8.43 -14.18 12.91
N PHE A 55 8.48 -15.10 11.97
CA PHE A 55 9.32 -16.30 12.01
C PHE A 55 10.61 -16.20 11.19
N GLN A 56 10.97 -15.02 10.75
CA GLN A 56 12.08 -14.83 9.82
C GLN A 56 13.44 -15.32 10.35
N THR A 57 13.71 -15.21 11.64
CA THR A 57 14.99 -15.64 12.21
C THR A 57 15.19 -17.15 12.04
N GLU A 58 14.17 -17.96 12.33
CA GLU A 58 14.20 -19.42 12.16
C GLU A 58 14.29 -19.80 10.67
N ILE A 59 13.55 -19.11 9.82
CA ILE A 59 13.52 -19.33 8.38
C ILE A 59 14.88 -19.02 7.74
N LEU A 60 15.58 -17.98 8.19
CA LEU A 60 16.89 -17.60 7.64
C LEU A 60 17.98 -18.65 7.90
N GLU A 61 17.88 -19.40 9.00
CA GLU A 61 18.88 -20.39 9.39
C GLU A 61 18.69 -21.73 8.64
N ASP A 62 17.47 -22.07 8.20
CA ASP A 62 17.15 -23.31 7.50
C ASP A 62 16.88 -23.08 6.01
N ASN A 63 17.68 -23.71 5.14
CA ASN A 63 17.56 -23.55 3.69
C ASN A 63 16.22 -24.07 3.13
N ASN A 64 15.66 -25.14 3.71
CA ASN A 64 14.41 -25.71 3.22
C ASN A 64 13.23 -24.81 3.60
N LEU A 65 13.17 -24.40 4.87
CA LEU A 65 12.15 -23.45 5.35
C LEU A 65 12.22 -22.12 4.57
N ARG A 66 13.44 -21.65 4.27
CA ARG A 66 13.62 -20.43 3.50
C ARG A 66 13.06 -20.53 2.08
N ASN A 67 13.32 -21.65 1.39
CA ASN A 67 12.79 -21.87 0.03
C ASN A 67 11.26 -21.99 0.01
N GLU A 68 10.68 -22.68 0.99
CA GLU A 68 9.23 -22.78 1.15
C GLU A 68 8.60 -21.40 1.40
N GLU A 69 9.23 -20.58 2.24
CA GLU A 69 8.75 -19.25 2.55
C GLU A 69 8.85 -18.29 1.36
N ILE A 70 9.92 -18.37 0.55
CA ILE A 70 10.05 -17.61 -0.70
C ILE A 70 8.90 -17.94 -1.65
N GLN A 71 8.56 -19.22 -1.82
CA GLN A 71 7.43 -19.62 -2.67
C GLN A 71 6.09 -19.08 -2.11
N ARG A 72 5.93 -19.13 -0.78
CA ARG A 72 4.74 -18.57 -0.12
C ARG A 72 4.63 -17.07 -0.34
N LEU A 73 5.72 -16.33 -0.20
CA LEU A 73 5.75 -14.88 -0.44
C LEU A 73 5.41 -14.52 -1.90
N GLN A 74 5.83 -15.31 -2.88
CA GLN A 74 5.44 -15.12 -4.28
C GLN A 74 3.91 -15.24 -4.47
N GLY A 75 3.28 -16.19 -3.78
CA GLY A 75 1.81 -16.31 -3.76
C GLY A 75 1.12 -15.11 -3.10
N LEU A 76 1.69 -14.59 -2.02
CA LEU A 76 1.18 -13.39 -1.34
C LEU A 76 1.38 -12.14 -2.19
N GLU A 77 2.50 -12.02 -2.91
CA GLU A 77 2.76 -10.95 -3.88
C GLU A 77 1.68 -10.91 -4.96
N THR A 78 1.42 -12.06 -5.59
CA THR A 78 0.37 -12.19 -6.60
C THR A 78 -1.00 -11.77 -6.04
N THR A 79 -1.36 -12.25 -4.86
CA THR A 79 -2.63 -11.89 -4.20
C THR A 79 -2.71 -10.39 -3.90
N CYS A 80 -1.61 -9.79 -3.46
CA CYS A 80 -1.53 -8.36 -3.20
C CYS A 80 -1.73 -7.54 -4.48
N MET A 81 -1.07 -7.94 -5.56
CA MET A 81 -1.20 -7.30 -6.87
C MET A 81 -2.62 -7.39 -7.42
N ASP A 82 -3.29 -8.55 -7.28
CA ASP A 82 -4.68 -8.72 -7.71
C ASP A 82 -5.64 -7.79 -6.96
N LEU A 83 -5.49 -7.70 -5.64
CA LEU A 83 -6.29 -6.78 -4.82
C LEU A 83 -5.99 -5.32 -5.17
N LEU A 84 -4.73 -4.99 -5.38
CA LEU A 84 -4.30 -3.64 -5.76
C LEU A 84 -4.85 -3.25 -7.14
N ASN A 85 -4.79 -4.15 -8.12
CA ASN A 85 -5.38 -3.94 -9.44
C ASN A 85 -6.90 -3.73 -9.35
N GLN A 86 -7.60 -4.50 -8.52
CA GLN A 86 -9.02 -4.29 -8.29
C GLN A 86 -9.33 -2.90 -7.72
N ALA A 87 -8.52 -2.42 -6.77
CA ALA A 87 -8.65 -1.06 -6.23
C ALA A 87 -8.39 -0.01 -7.32
N ASN A 88 -7.32 -0.17 -8.11
CA ASN A 88 -6.95 0.75 -9.18
C ASN A 88 -8.02 0.85 -10.26
N VAL A 89 -8.57 -0.29 -10.71
CA VAL A 89 -9.67 -0.32 -11.69
C VAL A 89 -10.91 0.38 -11.11
N THR A 90 -11.27 0.10 -9.87
CA THR A 90 -12.45 0.72 -9.25
C THR A 90 -12.29 2.22 -9.11
N ILE A 91 -11.13 2.71 -8.69
CA ILE A 91 -10.83 4.15 -8.62
C ILE A 91 -10.89 4.78 -10.01
N SER A 92 -10.33 4.12 -11.02
CA SER A 92 -10.39 4.58 -12.42
C SER A 92 -11.83 4.68 -12.93
N ASP A 93 -12.66 3.69 -12.65
CA ASP A 93 -14.06 3.67 -13.04
C ASP A 93 -14.87 4.76 -12.34
N LEU A 94 -14.66 4.95 -11.04
CA LEU A 94 -15.30 6.03 -10.28
C LEU A 94 -14.91 7.41 -10.81
N SER A 95 -13.63 7.61 -11.12
CA SER A 95 -13.10 8.87 -11.66
C SER A 95 -13.40 9.09 -13.15
N SER A 96 -13.97 8.12 -13.84
CA SER A 96 -14.48 8.28 -15.20
C SER A 96 -15.93 8.81 -15.24
N LYS A 97 -16.66 8.69 -14.12
CA LYS A 97 -18.05 9.13 -14.03
C LYS A 97 -18.15 10.63 -13.87
N GLU A 98 -19.02 11.24 -14.63
CA GLU A 98 -19.32 12.66 -14.44
C GLU A 98 -20.34 12.83 -13.32
N GLY A 99 -19.99 13.61 -12.30
CA GLY A 99 -20.94 14.05 -11.28
C GLY A 99 -21.90 15.10 -11.90
N GLU A 100 -23.15 14.71 -12.14
CA GLU A 100 -24.16 15.64 -12.71
C GLU A 100 -24.54 16.73 -11.70
N SER A 101 -24.52 16.41 -10.41
CA SER A 101 -24.75 17.34 -9.30
C SER A 101 -23.59 17.27 -8.30
N PHE A 102 -23.51 18.29 -7.44
CA PHE A 102 -22.54 18.33 -6.35
C PHE A 102 -22.69 17.12 -5.40
N GLU A 103 -23.91 16.73 -5.06
CA GLU A 103 -24.18 15.57 -4.20
C GLU A 103 -23.67 14.25 -4.82
N LYS A 104 -23.88 14.06 -6.13
CA LYS A 104 -23.36 12.90 -6.85
C LYS A 104 -21.83 12.89 -6.88
N TYR A 105 -21.23 14.03 -7.14
CA TYR A 105 -19.77 14.18 -7.09
C TYR A 105 -19.22 13.86 -5.70
N ASP A 106 -19.84 14.40 -4.65
CA ASP A 106 -19.43 14.18 -3.27
C ASP A 106 -19.49 12.71 -2.86
N LYS A 107 -20.55 12.01 -3.29
CA LYS A 107 -20.67 10.57 -3.08
C LYS A 107 -19.56 9.81 -3.80
N LEU A 108 -19.27 10.13 -5.07
CA LEU A 108 -18.18 9.50 -5.81
C LEU A 108 -16.83 9.75 -5.14
N MET A 109 -16.57 10.96 -4.66
CA MET A 109 -15.35 11.29 -3.92
C MET A 109 -15.21 10.51 -2.62
N SER A 110 -16.31 10.31 -1.91
CA SER A 110 -16.31 9.52 -0.67
C SER A 110 -15.97 8.04 -0.96
N GLU A 111 -16.48 7.49 -2.04
CA GLU A 111 -16.16 6.12 -2.48
C GLU A 111 -14.69 6.03 -2.93
N VAL A 112 -14.19 6.97 -3.73
CA VAL A 112 -12.78 7.06 -4.11
C VAL A 112 -11.87 7.11 -2.88
N ALA A 113 -12.22 7.90 -1.87
CA ALA A 113 -11.45 8.02 -0.64
C ALA A 113 -11.31 6.69 0.12
N ILE A 114 -12.35 5.85 0.13
CA ILE A 114 -12.29 4.52 0.75
C ILE A 114 -11.34 3.62 -0.04
N TRP A 115 -11.48 3.58 -1.36
CA TRP A 115 -10.62 2.75 -2.22
C TRP A 115 -9.15 3.17 -2.16
N GLN A 116 -8.86 4.48 -2.04
CA GLN A 116 -7.49 4.97 -1.85
C GLN A 116 -6.86 4.52 -0.53
N LYS A 117 -7.66 4.35 0.53
CA LYS A 117 -7.14 3.79 1.80
C LYS A 117 -6.70 2.34 1.63
N TYR A 118 -7.49 1.53 0.91
CA TYR A 118 -7.09 0.16 0.57
C TYR A 118 -5.87 0.14 -0.34
N GLN A 119 -5.86 0.95 -1.39
CA GLN A 119 -4.74 1.11 -2.30
C GLN A 119 -3.44 1.40 -1.54
N GLY A 120 -3.41 2.46 -0.73
CA GLY A 120 -2.22 2.84 0.03
C GLY A 120 -1.75 1.74 1.00
N ALA A 121 -2.68 1.05 1.68
CA ALA A 121 -2.34 -0.06 2.57
C ALA A 121 -1.74 -1.25 1.79
N LEU A 122 -2.32 -1.61 0.64
CA LEU A 122 -1.83 -2.72 -0.19
C LEU A 122 -0.48 -2.40 -0.83
N THR A 123 -0.24 -1.17 -1.26
CA THR A 123 1.07 -0.73 -1.77
C THR A 123 2.14 -0.86 -0.70
N GLU A 124 1.83 -0.52 0.53
CA GLU A 124 2.73 -0.72 1.67
C GLU A 124 2.97 -2.21 1.97
N VAL A 125 1.94 -3.04 1.90
CA VAL A 125 2.07 -4.50 2.04
C VAL A 125 2.93 -5.09 0.92
N LEU A 126 2.75 -4.66 -0.32
CA LEU A 126 3.56 -5.11 -1.46
C LEU A 126 5.04 -4.74 -1.29
N TYR A 127 5.31 -3.54 -0.78
CA TYR A 127 6.68 -3.14 -0.41
C TYR A 127 7.27 -4.05 0.67
N ILE A 128 6.52 -4.38 1.71
CA ILE A 128 6.96 -5.29 2.78
C ILE A 128 7.24 -6.70 2.23
N ILE A 129 6.41 -7.22 1.33
CA ILE A 129 6.65 -8.50 0.67
C ILE A 129 7.96 -8.46 -0.13
N ALA A 130 8.22 -7.38 -0.87
CA ALA A 130 9.47 -7.19 -1.59
C ALA A 130 10.69 -7.17 -0.66
N ASP A 131 10.60 -6.50 0.49
CA ASP A 131 11.63 -6.48 1.53
C ASP A 131 11.90 -7.87 2.13
N LEU A 132 10.84 -8.63 2.40
CA LEU A 132 10.96 -10.01 2.89
C LEU A 132 11.62 -10.90 1.84
N ASN A 133 11.19 -10.82 0.59
CA ASN A 133 11.78 -11.55 -0.53
C ASN A 133 13.28 -11.24 -0.67
N TYR A 134 13.64 -9.97 -0.67
CA TYR A 134 15.04 -9.56 -0.77
C TYR A 134 15.89 -10.12 0.38
N THR A 135 15.36 -10.07 1.60
CA THR A 135 16.04 -10.57 2.80
C THR A 135 16.24 -12.09 2.75
N LEU A 136 15.20 -12.84 2.34
CA LEU A 136 15.26 -14.30 2.29
C LEU A 136 16.19 -14.83 1.18
N HIS A 137 16.36 -14.07 0.11
CA HIS A 137 17.27 -14.47 -0.97
C HIS A 137 18.77 -14.28 -0.64
N LEU A 138 19.11 -13.59 0.46
CA LEU A 138 20.49 -13.42 0.94
C LEU A 138 21.46 -12.89 -0.14
N GLY A 139 20.99 -12.02 -1.02
CA GLY A 139 21.79 -11.47 -2.12
C GLY A 139 21.87 -12.32 -3.40
N ALA A 140 21.17 -13.46 -3.45
CA ALA A 140 21.14 -14.31 -4.65
C ALA A 140 20.33 -13.66 -5.80
N ILE A 141 19.44 -12.74 -5.50
CA ILE A 141 18.64 -11.97 -6.46
C ILE A 141 18.89 -10.49 -6.24
N SER A 142 18.90 -9.69 -7.31
CA SER A 142 19.11 -8.25 -7.20
C SER A 142 17.91 -7.57 -6.52
N LYS A 143 18.18 -6.41 -5.93
CA LYS A 143 17.14 -5.58 -5.29
C LYS A 143 16.07 -5.18 -6.32
N GLU A 144 16.49 -4.80 -7.51
CA GLU A 144 15.59 -4.41 -8.61
C GLU A 144 14.60 -5.52 -8.95
N GLN A 145 15.04 -6.78 -8.97
CA GLN A 145 14.16 -7.92 -9.23
C GLN A 145 13.15 -8.14 -8.08
N CYS A 146 13.58 -8.03 -6.83
CA CYS A 146 12.70 -8.21 -5.69
C CYS A 146 11.63 -7.11 -5.58
N TYR A 147 11.92 -5.89 -6.05
CA TYR A 147 11.03 -4.74 -5.97
C TYR A 147 10.31 -4.43 -7.29
N ALA A 148 10.48 -5.23 -8.34
CA ALA A 148 9.90 -4.95 -9.65
C ALA A 148 8.37 -4.80 -9.60
N ALA A 149 7.67 -5.75 -8.97
CA ALA A 149 6.21 -5.70 -8.83
C ALA A 149 5.73 -4.45 -8.07
N TYR A 150 6.43 -4.08 -7.00
CA TYR A 150 6.15 -2.86 -6.26
C TYR A 150 6.35 -1.61 -7.12
N SER A 151 7.45 -1.53 -7.86
CA SER A 151 7.77 -0.39 -8.72
C SER A 151 6.72 -0.20 -9.81
N ASP A 152 6.33 -1.28 -10.48
CA ASP A 152 5.31 -1.26 -11.53
C ASP A 152 3.95 -0.78 -11.01
N MET A 153 3.52 -1.29 -9.85
CA MET A 153 2.27 -0.88 -9.21
C MET A 153 2.30 0.57 -8.76
N TYR A 154 3.42 1.02 -8.19
CA TYR A 154 3.61 2.40 -7.79
C TYR A 154 3.50 3.38 -8.96
N ASP A 155 4.09 3.04 -10.11
CA ASP A 155 3.99 3.86 -11.32
C ASP A 155 2.55 3.90 -11.88
N MET A 156 1.83 2.78 -11.83
CA MET A 156 0.41 2.73 -12.17
C MET A 156 -0.44 3.63 -11.27
N GLU A 157 -0.19 3.62 -9.97
CA GLU A 157 -0.88 4.46 -8.99
C GLU A 157 -0.62 5.94 -9.22
N ASN A 158 0.62 6.33 -9.48
CA ASN A 158 0.96 7.72 -9.80
C ASN A 158 0.20 8.22 -11.03
N ASN A 159 0.11 7.40 -12.08
CA ASN A 159 -0.67 7.73 -13.27
C ASN A 159 -2.17 7.87 -12.96
N LEU A 160 -2.71 7.02 -12.09
CA LEU A 160 -4.11 7.08 -11.68
C LEU A 160 -4.40 8.34 -10.87
N ILE A 161 -3.49 8.74 -10.01
CA ILE A 161 -3.63 9.95 -9.20
C ILE A 161 -3.63 11.21 -10.05
N ASP A 162 -2.81 11.26 -11.09
CA ASP A 162 -2.84 12.37 -12.03
C ASP A 162 -4.20 12.47 -12.78
N LYS A 163 -4.82 11.33 -13.08
CA LYS A 163 -6.19 11.30 -13.62
C LYS A 163 -7.21 11.79 -12.59
N LEU A 164 -7.10 11.34 -11.34
CA LEU A 164 -7.96 11.79 -10.25
C LEU A 164 -7.85 13.29 -10.00
N ARG A 165 -6.64 13.85 -10.01
CA ARG A 165 -6.44 15.31 -9.89
C ARG A 165 -7.16 16.07 -10.99
N LYS A 166 -7.04 15.62 -12.24
CA LYS A 166 -7.73 16.26 -13.39
C LYS A 166 -9.24 16.16 -13.25
N TRP A 167 -9.75 15.00 -12.84
CA TRP A 167 -11.17 14.76 -12.61
C TRP A 167 -11.71 15.64 -11.47
N HIS A 168 -10.98 15.74 -10.36
CA HIS A 168 -11.31 16.61 -9.24
C HIS A 168 -11.31 18.10 -9.64
N GLU A 169 -10.27 18.58 -10.32
CA GLU A 169 -10.18 19.95 -10.79
C GLU A 169 -11.30 20.32 -11.78
N PHE A 170 -11.71 19.38 -12.64
CA PHE A 170 -12.86 19.58 -13.52
C PHE A 170 -14.14 19.83 -12.72
N HIS A 171 -14.46 18.98 -11.74
CA HIS A 171 -15.67 19.11 -10.92
C HIS A 171 -15.63 20.34 -10.01
N LYS A 172 -14.45 20.66 -9.48
CA LYS A 172 -14.24 21.87 -8.69
C LYS A 172 -14.59 23.14 -9.48
N LYS A 173 -14.17 23.23 -10.73
CA LYS A 173 -14.53 24.34 -11.62
C LYS A 173 -16.02 24.31 -11.98
N LYS A 174 -16.55 23.14 -12.29
CA LYS A 174 -17.97 22.95 -12.66
C LYS A 174 -18.91 23.40 -11.55
N PHE A 175 -18.62 23.06 -10.31
CA PHE A 175 -19.49 23.38 -9.16
C PHE A 175 -19.08 24.65 -8.41
N LYS A 176 -18.07 25.37 -8.88
CA LYS A 176 -17.52 26.55 -8.21
C LYS A 176 -17.21 26.31 -6.72
N ILE A 177 -16.64 25.14 -6.44
CA ILE A 177 -16.28 24.77 -5.08
C ILE A 177 -15.13 25.65 -4.63
N ASP A 178 -15.35 26.43 -3.57
CA ASP A 178 -14.28 27.12 -2.88
C ASP A 178 -13.47 26.08 -2.09
N VAL A 179 -12.21 25.91 -2.49
CA VAL A 179 -11.32 24.88 -1.93
C VAL A 179 -11.06 25.11 -0.46
N ASP A 180 -10.95 26.35 -0.04
CA ASP A 180 -10.62 26.67 1.34
C ASP A 180 -11.83 26.45 2.26
N GLN A 181 -13.03 26.75 1.78
CA GLN A 181 -14.27 26.48 2.50
C GLN A 181 -14.56 24.96 2.53
N ALA A 182 -14.40 24.26 1.41
CA ALA A 182 -14.55 22.81 1.34
C ALA A 182 -13.48 22.06 2.16
N ARG A 183 -12.27 22.61 2.30
CA ARG A 183 -11.23 22.10 3.22
C ARG A 183 -11.65 22.22 4.68
N MET A 184 -12.22 23.35 5.07
CA MET A 184 -12.68 23.58 6.45
C MET A 184 -13.89 22.72 6.80
N GLU A 185 -14.85 22.58 5.89
CA GLU A 185 -16.10 21.85 6.14
C GLU A 185 -15.95 20.33 6.04
N ARG A 186 -14.96 19.81 5.31
CA ARG A 186 -14.86 18.39 4.96
C ARG A 186 -13.61 17.68 5.43
N GLN A 187 -12.84 18.24 6.35
CA GLN A 187 -11.65 17.58 6.89
C GLN A 187 -10.90 16.69 5.89
N GLY A 188 -10.50 17.27 4.75
CA GLY A 188 -9.43 16.64 4.02
C GLY A 188 -9.75 15.80 2.80
N ILE A 189 -10.70 16.14 1.93
CA ILE A 189 -10.78 15.51 0.60
C ILE A 189 -9.45 15.71 -0.15
N ASP A 190 -8.87 16.90 -0.13
CA ASP A 190 -7.52 17.14 -0.67
C ASP A 190 -6.44 16.39 0.11
N ALA A 191 -6.58 16.24 1.42
CA ALA A 191 -5.67 15.45 2.23
C ALA A 191 -5.77 13.94 1.94
N VAL A 192 -6.94 13.44 1.53
CA VAL A 192 -7.12 12.04 1.10
C VAL A 192 -6.46 11.81 -0.26
N ILE A 193 -6.48 12.78 -1.17
CA ILE A 193 -5.88 12.66 -2.51
C ILE A 193 -4.36 12.91 -2.48
N HIS A 194 -3.88 13.83 -1.66
CA HIS A 194 -2.47 14.24 -1.66
C HIS A 194 -1.63 13.60 -0.55
N LYS A 195 -2.20 13.41 0.64
CA LYS A 195 -1.48 12.91 1.81
C LYS A 195 -1.00 11.46 1.72
N PRO A 196 -1.75 10.50 1.14
CA PRO A 196 -1.25 9.14 0.96
C PRO A 196 -0.01 9.06 0.08
N LEU A 197 0.06 9.88 -0.98
CA LEU A 197 1.20 9.92 -1.90
C LEU A 197 2.44 10.52 -1.28
N GLU A 198 2.29 11.63 -0.54
CA GLU A 198 3.41 12.24 0.18
C GLU A 198 3.95 11.27 1.23
N LEU A 199 3.08 10.61 1.98
CA LEU A 199 3.46 9.61 2.99
C LEU A 199 4.16 8.39 2.37
N ILE A 200 3.69 7.88 1.23
CA ILE A 200 4.31 6.76 0.52
C ILE A 200 5.67 7.21 -0.04
N SER A 201 5.74 8.39 -0.68
CA SER A 201 6.98 8.90 -1.26
C SER A 201 8.02 9.29 -0.19
N GLU A 202 7.61 9.86 0.94
CA GLU A 202 8.50 10.18 2.07
C GLU A 202 8.99 8.91 2.76
N LYS A 203 8.11 7.97 3.09
CA LYS A 203 8.52 6.69 3.68
C LYS A 203 9.47 5.92 2.77
N TRP A 204 9.23 5.94 1.46
CA TRP A 204 10.10 5.31 0.49
C TRP A 204 11.49 5.96 0.44
N LYS A 205 11.57 7.29 0.46
CA LYS A 205 12.85 8.04 0.55
C LYS A 205 13.61 7.67 1.82
N TYR A 206 12.97 7.68 2.98
CA TYR A 206 13.61 7.35 4.25
C TYR A 206 14.08 5.90 4.31
N ARG A 207 13.31 4.95 3.77
CA ARG A 207 13.71 3.54 3.73
C ARG A 207 14.89 3.29 2.80
N ASN A 208 14.98 3.98 1.67
CA ASN A 208 16.11 3.88 0.76
C ASN A 208 17.39 4.49 1.36
N ILE A 209 17.29 5.64 2.01
CA ILE A 209 18.44 6.28 2.69
C ILE A 209 18.98 5.39 3.81
N GLY A 210 18.11 4.73 4.58
CA GLY A 210 18.53 3.81 5.63
C GLY A 210 19.23 2.55 5.10
N LYS A 211 18.93 2.11 3.90
CA LYS A 211 19.55 0.93 3.25
C LYS A 211 20.90 1.28 2.60
N GLU A 212 21.05 2.46 2.05
CA GLU A 212 22.32 2.95 1.49
C GLU A 212 23.37 3.22 2.58
N ALA A 213 22.95 3.52 3.80
CA ALA A 213 23.84 3.74 4.93
C ALA A 213 24.37 2.43 5.59
N VAL A 214 23.85 1.27 5.19
CA VAL A 214 24.20 -0.05 5.76
C VAL A 214 25.00 -0.91 4.77
N THR A 215 25.19 -0.46 3.53
CA THR A 215 26.14 -1.05 2.57
C THR A 215 27.49 -0.38 2.63
#